data_895c581199d25fa7d17c107e55a5704d
#
_entry.id   895c581199d25fa7d17c107e55a5704d
#
_cell.length_a   1.000
_cell.length_b   1.000
_cell.length_c   1.000
_cell.angle_alpha   90.00
_cell.angle_beta   90.00
_cell.angle_gamma   90.00
#
_symmetry.space_group_name_H-M   'P 1'
#
loop_
_entity.id
_entity.type
_entity.pdbx_description
1 polymer ?
#
loop_
_entity_poly.entity_id
_entity_poly.type
_entity_poly.pdbx_seq_one_letter_code
_entity_poly.pdbx_strand_id
1 'polypeptide(L)'
;YKGTGARHMSSQALLDSDMGKLILQNFDDVSANTFRHLIDFSTAIRERVEASGGQVRYTAYGYHGSAVLIDGSYRWQTYTNYTQGYAKMRLEGIAEDAWAKGIKATVYNCPEIRTNSSDVFTGIELPLIPLLLALKKENGGQWADEQWQACQQLLADGLTMKDVFRKIAAMQASEVMRPFYVFSAWPMANSQAQADLTIGTSNEITQMHRDGKVMISDLLSGLVVKATGQLIFGESSEPSGPVLWLNHDIVARRLNSSHPHSESSAPPIAQGMESSHLEVA
;
A
#
# COMPACT_ATOMS: atom_id res chain seq x y z
N TYR A 1 1.66 23.10 -1.88
CA TYR A 1 0.20 23.13 -1.76
C TYR A 1 -0.23 22.74 -0.34
N LYS A 2 -0.42 23.71 0.52
CA LYS A 2 -0.93 23.48 1.88
C LYS A 2 -2.42 23.87 1.99
N GLY A 3 -3.22 23.50 1.01
CA GLY A 3 -4.64 23.77 1.03
C GLY A 3 -5.43 22.57 1.54
N THR A 4 -6.44 22.77 2.34
CA THR A 4 -7.27 21.69 2.88
C THR A 4 -8.02 20.95 1.79
N GLY A 5 -8.89 21.29 1.04
CA GLY A 5 -9.58 20.50 0.00
C GLY A 5 -8.81 20.35 -1.32
N ALA A 6 -8.13 21.44 -1.75
CA ALA A 6 -7.54 21.51 -3.09
C ALA A 6 -6.41 20.51 -3.35
N ARG A 7 -5.68 20.06 -2.35
CA ARG A 7 -4.55 19.14 -2.52
C ARG A 7 -4.94 17.72 -2.94
N HIS A 8 -6.18 17.32 -2.69
CA HIS A 8 -6.72 16.07 -3.17
C HIS A 8 -7.44 16.22 -4.51
N MET A 9 -7.51 17.45 -5.03
CA MET A 9 -8.23 17.72 -6.27
C MET A 9 -7.27 17.79 -7.44
N SER A 10 -7.42 16.83 -8.34
CA SER A 10 -7.01 16.96 -9.73
C SER A 10 -8.28 17.24 -10.53
N SER A 11 -8.87 18.42 -10.34
CA SER A 11 -10.07 18.80 -11.08
C SER A 11 -9.75 18.95 -12.57
N GLN A 12 -10.73 18.70 -13.43
CA GLN A 12 -10.55 18.84 -14.88
C GLN A 12 -10.09 20.26 -15.23
N ALA A 13 -10.66 21.27 -14.59
CA ALA A 13 -10.26 22.66 -14.79
C ALA A 13 -8.79 22.94 -14.43
N LEU A 14 -8.27 22.28 -13.38
CA LEU A 14 -6.85 22.38 -13.04
C LEU A 14 -6.01 21.66 -14.10
N LEU A 15 -6.36 20.42 -14.47
CA LEU A 15 -5.59 19.65 -15.44
C LEU A 15 -5.51 20.33 -16.80
N ASP A 16 -6.59 21.02 -17.22
CA ASP A 16 -6.65 21.74 -18.49
C ASP A 16 -5.91 23.10 -18.45
N SER A 17 -5.63 23.62 -17.26
CA SER A 17 -4.94 24.90 -17.08
C SER A 17 -3.44 24.80 -17.38
N ASP A 18 -2.80 25.93 -17.70
CA ASP A 18 -1.35 25.99 -17.88
C ASP A 18 -0.60 25.65 -16.58
N MET A 19 -1.16 26.00 -15.43
CA MET A 19 -0.62 25.60 -14.13
C MET A 19 -0.70 24.09 -13.95
N GLY A 20 -1.80 23.45 -14.29
CA GLY A 20 -1.95 21.99 -14.23
C GLY A 20 -0.98 21.26 -15.15
N LYS A 21 -0.80 21.74 -16.37
CA LYS A 21 0.19 21.21 -17.31
C LYS A 21 1.61 21.33 -16.75
N LEU A 22 1.96 22.50 -16.17
CA LEU A 22 3.26 22.71 -15.54
C LEU A 22 3.47 21.77 -14.32
N ILE A 23 2.45 21.55 -13.50
CA ILE A 23 2.50 20.63 -12.38
C ILE A 23 2.74 19.20 -12.88
N LEU A 24 2.00 18.74 -13.88
CA LEU A 24 2.17 17.40 -14.47
C LEU A 24 3.57 17.24 -15.05
N GLN A 25 4.05 18.21 -15.82
CA GLN A 25 5.41 18.19 -16.36
C GLN A 25 6.46 18.12 -15.24
N ASN A 26 6.32 18.93 -14.19
CA ASN A 26 7.26 18.92 -13.07
C ASN A 26 7.29 17.56 -12.36
N PHE A 27 6.13 16.95 -12.10
CA PHE A 27 6.08 15.63 -11.51
C PHE A 27 6.66 14.55 -12.44
N ASP A 28 6.41 14.65 -13.75
CA ASP A 28 6.98 13.74 -14.73
C ASP A 28 8.51 13.84 -14.75
N ASP A 29 9.05 15.05 -14.78
CA ASP A 29 10.49 15.29 -14.82
C ASP A 29 11.18 14.82 -13.52
N VAL A 30 10.61 15.15 -12.36
CA VAL A 30 11.22 14.85 -11.06
C VAL A 30 10.97 13.41 -10.62
N SER A 31 9.78 12.85 -10.85
CA SER A 31 9.43 11.53 -10.32
C SER A 31 9.64 10.40 -11.33
N ALA A 32 9.47 10.64 -12.62
CA ALA A 32 9.60 9.61 -13.65
C ALA A 32 10.90 9.73 -14.43
N ASN A 33 11.17 10.87 -15.07
CA ASN A 33 12.34 11.04 -15.92
C ASN A 33 13.68 10.94 -15.16
N THR A 34 13.70 11.21 -13.87
CA THR A 34 14.88 10.95 -13.02
C THR A 34 15.34 9.50 -13.11
N PHE A 35 14.38 8.56 -13.12
CA PHE A 35 14.70 7.13 -13.26
C PHE A 35 15.22 6.79 -14.64
N ARG A 36 14.65 7.39 -15.70
CA ARG A 36 15.17 7.28 -17.07
C ARG A 36 16.60 7.81 -17.13
N HIS A 37 16.85 9.00 -16.59
CA HIS A 37 18.19 9.58 -16.57
C HIS A 37 19.21 8.72 -15.81
N LEU A 38 18.81 8.10 -14.68
CA LEU A 38 19.66 7.16 -13.97
C LEU A 38 20.06 5.99 -14.86
N ILE A 39 19.13 5.40 -15.60
CA ILE A 39 19.38 4.28 -16.52
C ILE A 39 20.27 4.71 -17.67
N ASP A 40 19.96 5.84 -18.32
CA ASP A 40 20.65 6.29 -19.51
C ASP A 40 22.09 6.78 -19.22
N PHE A 41 22.26 7.60 -18.17
CA PHE A 41 23.57 8.18 -17.84
C PHE A 41 24.53 7.20 -17.19
N SER A 42 24.03 6.09 -16.63
CA SER A 42 24.87 5.01 -16.09
C SER A 42 25.24 3.93 -17.13
N THR A 43 24.86 4.07 -18.39
CA THR A 43 25.08 3.06 -19.45
C THR A 43 26.52 2.59 -19.53
N ALA A 44 27.50 3.49 -19.58
CA ALA A 44 28.91 3.11 -19.67
C ALA A 44 29.40 2.34 -18.41
N ILE A 45 28.84 2.65 -17.25
CA ILE A 45 29.15 1.93 -15.99
C ILE A 45 28.51 0.54 -16.04
N ARG A 46 27.25 0.45 -16.44
CA ARG A 46 26.52 -0.82 -16.59
C ARG A 46 27.26 -1.76 -17.52
N GLU A 47 27.56 -1.32 -18.73
CA GLU A 47 28.26 -2.12 -19.75
C GLU A 47 29.61 -2.63 -19.27
N ARG A 48 30.38 -1.81 -18.56
CA ARG A 48 31.66 -2.21 -17.98
C ARG A 48 31.50 -3.28 -16.90
N VAL A 49 30.50 -3.13 -16.01
CA VAL A 49 30.21 -4.12 -14.96
C VAL A 49 29.76 -5.44 -15.58
N GLU A 50 28.87 -5.39 -16.57
CA GLU A 50 28.33 -6.57 -17.24
C GLU A 50 29.42 -7.28 -18.06
N ALA A 51 30.33 -6.56 -18.72
CA ALA A 51 31.47 -7.11 -19.44
C ALA A 51 32.47 -7.84 -18.48
N SER A 52 32.49 -7.47 -17.22
CA SER A 52 33.29 -8.17 -16.19
C SER A 52 32.56 -9.35 -15.52
N GLY A 53 31.37 -9.72 -15.98
CA GLY A 53 30.53 -10.79 -15.44
C GLY A 53 29.67 -10.37 -14.25
N GLY A 54 29.64 -9.07 -13.92
CA GLY A 54 28.74 -8.50 -12.93
C GLY A 54 27.35 -8.27 -13.48
N GLN A 55 26.45 -7.79 -12.62
CA GLN A 55 25.08 -7.47 -13.00
C GLN A 55 24.69 -6.12 -12.42
N VAL A 56 23.98 -5.32 -13.22
CA VAL A 56 23.42 -4.04 -12.79
C VAL A 56 21.90 -4.11 -12.83
N ARG A 57 21.28 -3.66 -11.76
CA ARG A 57 19.83 -3.59 -11.61
C ARG A 57 19.43 -2.22 -11.12
N TYR A 58 18.29 -1.75 -11.60
CA TYR A 58 17.72 -0.48 -11.19
C TYR A 58 16.43 -0.72 -10.45
N THR A 59 16.30 -0.11 -9.30
CA THR A 59 15.12 -0.25 -8.45
C THR A 59 14.51 1.11 -8.18
N ALA A 60 13.22 1.23 -8.41
CA ALA A 60 12.45 2.41 -8.06
C ALA A 60 11.30 2.05 -7.13
N TYR A 61 11.06 2.92 -6.15
CA TYR A 61 9.92 2.83 -5.26
C TYR A 61 8.72 3.55 -5.89
N GLY A 62 7.73 2.78 -6.27
CA GLY A 62 6.46 3.27 -6.81
C GLY A 62 5.37 3.29 -5.74
N TYR A 63 4.32 4.02 -6.00
CA TYR A 63 3.01 3.91 -5.33
C TYR A 63 1.93 4.55 -6.20
N HIS A 64 1.72 3.95 -7.33
CA HIS A 64 0.64 4.29 -8.24
C HIS A 64 -0.73 3.91 -7.68
N GLY A 65 -0.76 2.97 -6.77
CA GLY A 65 -1.89 2.44 -6.05
C GLY A 65 -1.57 1.04 -5.53
N SER A 66 -2.45 0.48 -4.74
CA SER A 66 -2.34 -0.91 -4.29
C SER A 66 -3.72 -1.52 -4.12
N ALA A 67 -3.82 -2.84 -4.16
CA ALA A 67 -5.05 -3.51 -3.79
C ALA A 67 -5.17 -3.56 -2.26
N VAL A 68 -6.28 -3.05 -1.75
CA VAL A 68 -6.66 -3.07 -0.33
C VAL A 68 -7.85 -3.98 -0.12
N LEU A 69 -8.03 -4.49 1.09
CA LEU A 69 -9.16 -5.35 1.43
C LEU A 69 -10.41 -4.51 1.67
N ILE A 70 -11.39 -4.65 0.77
CA ILE A 70 -12.71 -3.99 0.83
C ILE A 70 -13.77 -5.07 0.71
N ASP A 71 -14.71 -5.14 1.66
CA ASP A 71 -15.80 -6.13 1.68
C ASP A 71 -15.32 -7.57 1.46
N GLY A 72 -14.22 -7.94 2.11
CA GLY A 72 -13.64 -9.28 2.03
C GLY A 72 -12.90 -9.59 0.72
N SER A 73 -12.84 -8.67 -0.23
CA SER A 73 -12.14 -8.81 -1.51
C SER A 73 -11.05 -7.76 -1.67
N TYR A 74 -9.93 -8.14 -2.30
CA TYR A 74 -8.90 -7.18 -2.65
C TYR A 74 -9.33 -6.41 -3.88
N ARG A 75 -9.40 -5.09 -3.76
CA ARG A 75 -9.76 -4.16 -4.84
C ARG A 75 -8.72 -3.07 -4.96
N TRP A 76 -8.53 -2.57 -6.16
CA TRP A 76 -7.67 -1.43 -6.39
C TRP A 76 -8.14 -0.24 -5.57
N GLN A 77 -7.20 0.31 -4.83
CA GLN A 77 -7.27 1.66 -4.29
C GLN A 77 -6.23 2.48 -5.06
N THR A 78 -6.65 3.31 -5.96
CA THR A 78 -5.74 4.07 -6.81
C THR A 78 -5.51 5.47 -6.27
N TYR A 79 -4.33 6.01 -6.55
CA TYR A 79 -4.02 7.43 -6.34
C TYR A 79 -4.49 8.29 -7.51
N THR A 80 -5.62 7.95 -8.11
CA THR A 80 -6.11 8.57 -9.33
C THR A 80 -6.32 10.07 -9.22
N ASN A 81 -6.52 10.58 -8.02
CA ASN A 81 -6.76 12.01 -7.77
C ASN A 81 -5.51 12.78 -7.46
N TYR A 82 -4.38 12.20 -7.70
CA TYR A 82 -3.13 12.70 -7.23
C TYR A 82 -2.18 12.85 -8.41
N THR A 83 -1.79 14.07 -8.72
CA THR A 83 -0.95 14.36 -9.89
C THR A 83 0.39 13.62 -9.85
N GLN A 84 0.94 13.38 -8.66
CA GLN A 84 2.15 12.59 -8.52
C GLN A 84 1.91 11.11 -8.85
N GLY A 85 0.70 10.57 -8.64
CA GLY A 85 0.33 9.21 -9.04
C GLY A 85 0.44 9.03 -10.55
N TYR A 86 0.07 10.05 -11.33
CA TYR A 86 0.31 10.08 -12.77
C TYR A 86 1.79 9.88 -13.14
N ALA A 87 2.69 10.62 -12.49
CA ALA A 87 4.13 10.47 -12.71
C ALA A 87 4.65 9.09 -12.26
N LYS A 88 4.07 8.52 -11.21
CA LYS A 88 4.40 7.15 -10.77
C LYS A 88 3.98 6.08 -11.78
N MET A 89 2.84 6.25 -12.45
CA MET A 89 2.47 5.40 -13.58
C MET A 89 3.47 5.53 -14.75
N ARG A 90 3.92 6.76 -15.05
CA ARG A 90 4.95 6.99 -16.07
C ARG A 90 6.28 6.29 -15.74
N LEU A 91 6.62 6.23 -14.46
CA LEU A 91 7.80 5.49 -13.97
C LEU A 91 7.74 4.01 -14.35
N GLU A 92 6.55 3.41 -14.29
CA GLU A 92 6.33 2.01 -14.67
C GLU A 92 6.64 1.78 -16.15
N GLY A 93 6.14 2.65 -17.04
CA GLY A 93 6.43 2.58 -18.46
C GLY A 93 7.93 2.71 -18.79
N ILE A 94 8.68 3.50 -17.99
CA ILE A 94 10.15 3.58 -18.13
C ILE A 94 10.81 2.25 -17.79
N ALA A 95 10.34 1.56 -16.75
CA ALA A 95 10.83 0.24 -16.40
C ALA A 95 10.51 -0.81 -17.46
N GLU A 96 9.29 -0.78 -18.00
CA GLU A 96 8.88 -1.67 -19.10
C GLU A 96 9.73 -1.46 -20.35
N ASP A 97 9.96 -0.20 -20.75
CA ASP A 97 10.85 0.16 -21.86
C ASP A 97 12.29 -0.34 -21.65
N ALA A 98 12.79 -0.27 -20.41
CA ALA A 98 14.12 -0.77 -20.08
C ALA A 98 14.18 -2.31 -20.17
N TRP A 99 13.19 -3.01 -19.66
CA TRP A 99 13.09 -4.47 -19.76
C TRP A 99 13.03 -4.96 -21.20
N ALA A 100 12.29 -4.26 -22.08
CA ALA A 100 12.24 -4.56 -23.50
C ALA A 100 13.62 -4.48 -24.17
N LYS A 101 14.55 -3.72 -23.60
CA LYS A 101 15.95 -3.58 -24.03
C LYS A 101 16.92 -4.50 -23.28
N GLY A 102 16.41 -5.42 -22.45
CA GLY A 102 17.21 -6.33 -21.63
C GLY A 102 17.82 -5.72 -20.36
N ILE A 103 17.46 -4.47 -20.02
CA ILE A 103 17.94 -3.77 -18.82
C ILE A 103 17.00 -4.07 -17.66
N LYS A 104 17.53 -4.61 -16.57
CA LYS A 104 16.75 -4.97 -15.38
C LYS A 104 16.45 -3.74 -14.54
N ALA A 105 15.34 -3.07 -14.83
CA ALA A 105 14.82 -1.91 -14.11
C ALA A 105 13.42 -2.23 -13.58
N THR A 106 13.22 -2.17 -12.26
CA THR A 106 11.98 -2.63 -11.62
C THR A 106 11.40 -1.54 -10.74
N VAL A 107 10.10 -1.32 -10.90
CA VAL A 107 9.29 -0.46 -10.02
C VAL A 107 8.50 -1.34 -9.06
N TYR A 108 8.65 -1.10 -7.77
CA TYR A 108 7.88 -1.76 -6.72
C TYR A 108 6.77 -0.84 -6.26
N ASN A 109 5.54 -1.14 -6.63
CA ASN A 109 4.36 -0.42 -6.15
C ASN A 109 3.97 -0.91 -4.78
N CYS A 110 4.12 -0.04 -3.79
CA CYS A 110 3.90 -0.35 -2.38
C CYS A 110 2.61 0.29 -1.87
N PRO A 111 2.02 -0.23 -0.77
CA PRO A 111 0.94 0.46 -0.08
C PRO A 111 1.38 1.83 0.41
N GLU A 112 0.40 2.69 0.63
CA GLU A 112 0.62 4.00 1.20
C GLU A 112 1.20 3.90 2.61
N ILE A 113 2.10 4.82 2.94
CA ILE A 113 2.68 4.94 4.27
C ILE A 113 2.67 6.38 4.72
N ARG A 114 2.58 6.60 6.03
CA ARG A 114 2.75 7.92 6.59
C ARG A 114 4.23 8.29 6.62
N THR A 115 4.54 9.44 6.06
CA THR A 115 5.88 10.04 6.03
C THR A 115 5.80 11.48 6.52
N ASN A 116 6.93 12.14 6.69
CA ASN A 116 6.96 13.58 7.02
C ASN A 116 6.22 14.46 6.01
N SER A 117 6.08 14.00 4.77
CA SER A 117 5.31 14.68 3.73
C SER A 117 3.80 14.45 3.85
N SER A 118 3.38 13.49 4.66
CA SER A 118 1.97 13.09 4.77
C SER A 118 1.09 14.14 5.44
N ASP A 119 1.68 15.05 6.21
CA ASP A 119 0.95 16.21 6.74
C ASP A 119 0.43 17.13 5.62
N VAL A 120 0.96 16.98 4.40
CA VAL A 120 0.49 17.65 3.20
C VAL A 120 -0.63 16.87 2.52
N PHE A 121 -0.75 15.57 2.77
CA PHE A 121 -1.70 14.66 2.13
C PHE A 121 -2.58 13.99 3.18
N THR A 122 -3.80 14.46 3.32
CA THR A 122 -4.81 13.86 4.21
C THR A 122 -5.42 12.62 3.57
N GLY A 123 -5.72 11.59 4.34
CA GLY A 123 -6.45 10.41 3.86
C GLY A 123 -5.61 9.12 3.78
N ILE A 124 -4.36 9.15 4.19
CA ILE A 124 -3.46 7.98 4.16
C ILE A 124 -3.99 6.81 4.98
N GLU A 125 -4.64 7.10 6.10
CA GLU A 125 -5.23 6.08 6.99
C GLU A 125 -6.36 5.31 6.31
N LEU A 126 -7.03 5.88 5.32
CA LEU A 126 -8.17 5.26 4.65
C LEU A 126 -7.79 3.98 3.87
N PRO A 127 -6.76 3.98 3.02
CA PRO A 127 -6.25 2.76 2.42
C PRO A 127 -5.37 1.94 3.36
N LEU A 128 -4.73 2.54 4.36
CA LEU A 128 -3.74 1.86 5.20
C LEU A 128 -4.38 1.00 6.30
N ILE A 129 -5.41 1.50 7.00
CA ILE A 129 -6.06 0.77 8.09
C ILE A 129 -6.64 -0.59 7.66
N PRO A 130 -7.18 -0.76 6.43
CA PRO A 130 -7.58 -2.09 5.93
C PRO A 130 -6.50 -3.16 5.92
N LEU A 131 -5.21 -2.81 6.06
CA LEU A 131 -4.14 -3.79 6.26
C LEU A 131 -4.39 -4.70 7.48
N LEU A 132 -5.02 -4.18 8.55
CA LEU A 132 -5.37 -5.01 9.71
C LEU A 132 -6.34 -6.16 9.37
N LEU A 133 -7.28 -5.92 8.46
CA LEU A 133 -8.18 -6.97 7.97
C LEU A 133 -7.42 -7.96 7.08
N ALA A 134 -6.49 -7.46 6.26
CA ALA A 134 -5.63 -8.32 5.45
C ALA A 134 -4.74 -9.21 6.31
N LEU A 135 -4.16 -8.70 7.40
CA LEU A 135 -3.38 -9.49 8.35
C LEU A 135 -4.21 -10.67 8.90
N LYS A 136 -5.45 -10.42 9.31
CA LYS A 136 -6.35 -11.48 9.79
C LYS A 136 -6.72 -12.47 8.70
N LYS A 137 -7.04 -11.98 7.50
CA LYS A 137 -7.42 -12.82 6.36
C LYS A 137 -6.28 -13.72 5.88
N GLU A 138 -5.06 -13.23 5.90
CA GLU A 138 -3.87 -13.94 5.44
C GLU A 138 -3.20 -14.76 6.58
N ASN A 139 -4.01 -15.33 7.48
CA ASN A 139 -3.58 -16.23 8.56
C ASN A 139 -2.64 -15.59 9.60
N GLY A 140 -2.91 -14.38 10.01
CA GLY A 140 -2.09 -13.66 10.99
C GLY A 140 -2.19 -14.16 12.43
N GLY A 141 -3.19 -14.98 12.77
CA GLY A 141 -3.36 -15.59 14.09
C GLY A 141 -3.27 -14.61 15.24
N GLN A 142 -2.65 -15.05 16.34
CA GLN A 142 -2.48 -14.25 17.54
C GLN A 142 -1.74 -12.93 17.26
N TRP A 143 -0.71 -12.95 16.40
CA TRP A 143 0.05 -11.74 16.11
C TRP A 143 -0.82 -10.67 15.43
N ALA A 144 -1.71 -11.05 14.52
CA ALA A 144 -2.65 -10.10 13.91
C ALA A 144 -3.63 -9.53 14.95
N ASP A 145 -4.05 -10.34 15.93
CA ASP A 145 -4.87 -9.86 17.02
C ASP A 145 -4.12 -8.90 17.96
N GLU A 146 -2.84 -9.13 18.20
CA GLU A 146 -1.97 -8.21 18.92
C GLU A 146 -1.84 -6.86 18.21
N GLN A 147 -1.67 -6.86 16.88
CA GLN A 147 -1.65 -5.62 16.09
C GLN A 147 -3.00 -4.88 16.17
N TRP A 148 -4.10 -5.62 16.11
CA TRP A 148 -5.43 -5.05 16.29
C TRP A 148 -5.59 -4.40 17.67
N GLN A 149 -5.16 -5.06 18.73
CA GLN A 149 -5.21 -4.53 20.10
C GLN A 149 -4.30 -3.31 20.27
N ALA A 150 -3.10 -3.33 19.69
CA ALA A 150 -2.20 -2.17 19.69
C ALA A 150 -2.87 -0.95 19.03
N CYS A 151 -3.54 -1.13 17.90
CA CYS A 151 -4.31 -0.05 17.25
C CYS A 151 -5.50 0.40 18.12
N GLN A 152 -6.22 -0.53 18.75
CA GLN A 152 -7.33 -0.23 19.65
C GLN A 152 -6.90 0.67 20.83
N GLN A 153 -5.71 0.46 21.36
CA GLN A 153 -5.18 1.24 22.49
C GLN A 153 -4.87 2.71 22.12
N LEU A 154 -4.72 3.01 20.83
CA LEU A 154 -4.48 4.38 20.35
C LEU A 154 -5.76 5.22 20.27
N LEU A 155 -6.93 4.59 20.34
CA LEU A 155 -8.22 5.27 20.25
C LEU A 155 -8.62 5.88 21.62
N ALA A 156 -9.36 6.98 21.57
CA ALA A 156 -9.94 7.61 22.74
C ALA A 156 -10.95 6.68 23.45
N ASP A 157 -11.20 6.94 24.74
CA ASP A 157 -12.07 6.10 25.56
C ASP A 157 -13.48 5.99 24.97
N GLY A 158 -14.01 4.78 24.99
CA GLY A 158 -15.33 4.48 24.42
C GLY A 158 -15.36 4.26 22.90
N LEU A 159 -14.25 4.50 22.18
CA LEU A 159 -14.14 4.25 20.75
C LEU A 159 -13.48 2.91 20.46
N THR A 160 -13.88 2.28 19.37
CA THR A 160 -13.37 0.96 18.96
C THR A 160 -12.86 0.94 17.54
N MET A 161 -11.99 -0.05 17.23
CA MET A 161 -11.58 -0.31 15.85
C MET A 161 -12.78 -0.57 14.91
N LYS A 162 -13.88 -1.13 15.45
CA LYS A 162 -15.11 -1.30 14.68
C LYS A 162 -15.72 0.04 14.25
N ASP A 163 -15.60 1.08 15.08
CA ASP A 163 -16.09 2.42 14.76
C ASP A 163 -15.25 3.06 13.64
N VAL A 164 -13.93 2.87 13.69
CA VAL A 164 -13.02 3.28 12.62
C VAL A 164 -13.37 2.59 11.30
N PHE A 165 -13.51 1.26 11.32
CA PHE A 165 -13.87 0.50 10.12
C PHE A 165 -15.25 0.86 9.58
N ARG A 166 -16.21 1.17 10.45
CA ARG A 166 -17.55 1.63 10.01
C ARG A 166 -17.46 2.93 9.20
N LYS A 167 -16.61 3.87 9.62
CA LYS A 167 -16.40 5.13 8.88
C LYS A 167 -15.73 4.88 7.52
N ILE A 168 -14.67 4.07 7.48
CA ILE A 168 -14.00 3.69 6.24
C ILE A 168 -14.98 2.98 5.30
N ALA A 169 -15.73 2.00 5.79
CA ALA A 169 -16.70 1.24 4.98
C ALA A 169 -17.81 2.15 4.43
N ALA A 170 -18.33 3.07 5.23
CA ALA A 170 -19.35 4.02 4.77
C ALA A 170 -18.83 4.92 3.65
N MET A 171 -17.60 5.41 3.76
CA MET A 171 -16.95 6.18 2.70
C MET A 171 -16.77 5.32 1.43
N GLN A 172 -16.24 4.12 1.58
CA GLN A 172 -15.97 3.20 0.46
C GLN A 172 -17.24 2.76 -0.26
N ALA A 173 -18.35 2.58 0.46
CA ALA A 173 -19.64 2.22 -0.11
C ALA A 173 -20.38 3.38 -0.80
N SER A 174 -19.90 4.61 -0.63
CA SER A 174 -20.52 5.79 -1.26
C SER A 174 -20.41 5.74 -2.78
N GLU A 175 -21.50 6.08 -3.46
CA GLU A 175 -21.53 6.24 -4.92
C GLU A 175 -20.51 7.27 -5.41
N VAL A 176 -20.20 8.28 -4.58
CA VAL A 176 -19.19 9.31 -4.86
C VAL A 176 -17.81 8.69 -5.02
N MET A 177 -17.49 7.62 -4.27
CA MET A 177 -16.19 6.96 -4.28
C MET A 177 -16.10 5.82 -5.30
N ARG A 178 -17.20 5.38 -5.89
CA ARG A 178 -17.19 4.27 -6.85
C ARG A 178 -16.14 4.41 -7.97
N PRO A 179 -15.93 5.60 -8.59
CA PRO A 179 -14.92 5.74 -9.64
C PRO A 179 -13.49 5.43 -9.21
N PHE A 180 -13.18 5.50 -7.91
CA PHE A 180 -11.86 5.20 -7.38
C PHE A 180 -11.47 3.73 -7.45
N TYR A 181 -12.45 2.84 -7.52
CA TYR A 181 -12.21 1.39 -7.59
C TYR A 181 -12.13 0.89 -9.03
N VAL A 182 -12.26 1.79 -10.00
CA VAL A 182 -12.15 1.51 -11.42
C VAL A 182 -10.93 2.26 -11.96
N PHE A 183 -9.84 1.55 -12.06
CA PHE A 183 -8.65 2.08 -12.72
C PHE A 183 -8.87 2.09 -14.23
N SER A 184 -8.93 3.25 -14.86
CA SER A 184 -9.28 3.34 -16.27
C SER A 184 -8.33 4.19 -17.10
N ALA A 185 -7.98 5.39 -16.67
CA ALA A 185 -7.15 6.31 -17.44
C ALA A 185 -6.47 7.36 -16.57
N TRP A 186 -5.33 7.86 -17.02
CA TRP A 186 -4.57 8.92 -16.39
C TRP A 186 -4.41 10.12 -17.33
N PRO A 187 -4.33 11.34 -16.79
CA PRO A 187 -4.74 11.70 -15.43
C PRO A 187 -6.27 11.57 -15.28
N MET A 188 -6.74 11.22 -14.08
CA MET A 188 -8.16 11.18 -13.78
C MET A 188 -8.52 12.37 -12.89
N ALA A 189 -9.48 13.18 -13.36
CA ALA A 189 -10.04 14.26 -12.56
C ALA A 189 -10.91 13.71 -11.43
N ASN A 190 -10.87 14.36 -10.26
CA ASN A 190 -11.78 14.10 -9.16
C ASN A 190 -12.74 15.26 -8.93
N SER A 191 -13.85 14.99 -8.27
CA SER A 191 -14.85 15.98 -7.90
C SER A 191 -14.59 16.57 -6.52
N GLN A 192 -15.16 17.73 -6.26
CA GLN A 192 -15.17 18.34 -4.92
C GLN A 192 -15.81 17.40 -3.90
N ALA A 193 -16.91 16.73 -4.25
CA ALA A 193 -17.59 15.79 -3.38
C ALA A 193 -16.70 14.61 -2.95
N GLN A 194 -15.87 14.09 -3.86
CA GLN A 194 -14.88 13.05 -3.55
C GLN A 194 -13.82 13.56 -2.58
N ALA A 195 -13.28 14.75 -2.83
CA ALA A 195 -12.30 15.38 -1.95
C ALA A 195 -12.88 15.64 -0.55
N ASP A 196 -14.07 16.21 -0.48
CA ASP A 196 -14.74 16.55 0.78
C ASP A 196 -15.03 15.30 1.61
N LEU A 197 -15.52 14.23 0.98
CA LEU A 197 -15.81 12.96 1.63
C LEU A 197 -14.52 12.31 2.17
N THR A 198 -13.46 12.28 1.36
CA THR A 198 -12.16 11.73 1.76
C THR A 198 -11.58 12.49 2.94
N ILE A 199 -11.53 13.83 2.84
CA ILE A 199 -10.96 14.69 3.89
C ILE A 199 -11.82 14.65 5.15
N GLY A 200 -13.14 14.68 5.00
CA GLY A 200 -14.07 14.58 6.12
C GLY A 200 -13.89 13.30 6.91
N THR A 201 -13.87 12.16 6.22
CA THR A 201 -13.66 10.84 6.85
C THR A 201 -12.29 10.74 7.51
N SER A 202 -11.24 11.22 6.85
CA SER A 202 -9.89 11.27 7.39
C SER A 202 -9.82 12.10 8.69
N ASN A 203 -10.38 13.29 8.70
CA ASN A 203 -10.42 14.15 9.88
C ASN A 203 -11.20 13.50 11.03
N GLU A 204 -12.33 12.87 10.75
CA GLU A 204 -13.10 12.15 11.76
C GLU A 204 -12.29 11.01 12.38
N ILE A 205 -11.58 10.21 11.58
CA ILE A 205 -10.72 9.12 12.08
C ILE A 205 -9.55 9.69 12.89
N THR A 206 -8.93 10.78 12.44
CA THR A 206 -7.86 11.44 13.18
C THR A 206 -8.34 11.89 14.58
N GLN A 207 -9.54 12.45 14.67
CA GLN A 207 -10.14 12.87 15.94
C GLN A 207 -10.51 11.70 16.87
N MET A 208 -10.56 10.47 16.38
CA MET A 208 -10.82 9.29 17.21
C MET A 208 -9.60 8.86 18.05
N HIS A 209 -8.41 9.39 17.79
CA HIS A 209 -7.20 9.04 18.54
C HIS A 209 -7.09 9.82 19.84
N ARG A 210 -6.48 9.19 20.85
CA ARG A 210 -6.18 9.84 22.16
C ARG A 210 -5.16 10.96 22.00
N ASP A 211 -4.17 10.72 21.15
CA ASP A 211 -3.10 11.66 20.84
C ASP A 211 -2.96 11.78 19.33
N GLY A 212 -3.16 12.98 18.81
CA GLY A 212 -3.00 13.25 17.39
C GLY A 212 -1.56 13.14 16.88
N LYS A 213 -0.58 12.91 17.76
CA LYS A 213 0.82 12.68 17.38
C LYS A 213 1.17 11.20 17.23
N VAL A 214 0.36 10.30 17.79
CA VAL A 214 0.57 8.85 17.73
C VAL A 214 -0.70 8.21 17.21
N MET A 215 -0.69 7.87 15.94
CA MET A 215 -1.87 7.37 15.25
C MET A 215 -1.69 5.93 14.75
N ILE A 216 -2.80 5.26 14.50
CA ILE A 216 -2.84 3.92 13.89
C ILE A 216 -2.01 3.90 12.59
N SER A 217 -2.08 4.96 11.80
CA SER A 217 -1.30 5.09 10.56
C SER A 217 0.21 5.07 10.78
N ASP A 218 0.72 5.54 11.92
CA ASP A 218 2.15 5.47 12.23
C ASP A 218 2.60 4.03 12.47
N LEU A 219 1.83 3.31 13.29
CA LEU A 219 2.10 1.90 13.58
C LEU A 219 2.06 1.05 12.30
N LEU A 220 0.99 1.18 11.53
CA LEU A 220 0.82 0.39 10.31
C LEU A 220 1.84 0.74 9.23
N SER A 221 2.24 2.02 9.11
CA SER A 221 3.32 2.43 8.20
C SER A 221 4.64 1.74 8.54
N GLY A 222 4.96 1.61 9.82
CA GLY A 222 6.15 0.87 10.25
C GLY A 222 6.12 -0.60 9.80
N LEU A 223 4.96 -1.24 9.88
CA LEU A 223 4.77 -2.61 9.40
C LEU A 223 4.93 -2.71 7.87
N VAL A 224 4.31 -1.79 7.13
CA VAL A 224 4.44 -1.76 5.66
C VAL A 224 5.90 -1.55 5.24
N VAL A 225 6.60 -0.58 5.83
CA VAL A 225 8.02 -0.30 5.52
C VAL A 225 8.88 -1.53 5.79
N LYS A 226 8.67 -2.23 6.92
CA LYS A 226 9.40 -3.46 7.25
C LYS A 226 9.15 -4.54 6.20
N ALA A 227 7.90 -4.81 5.86
CA ALA A 227 7.54 -5.87 4.92
C ALA A 227 8.01 -5.57 3.50
N THR A 228 7.75 -4.36 3.00
CA THR A 228 8.14 -3.94 1.64
C THR A 228 9.65 -3.87 1.50
N GLY A 229 10.37 -3.38 2.51
CA GLY A 229 11.82 -3.38 2.53
C GLY A 229 12.40 -4.80 2.41
N GLN A 230 11.87 -5.77 3.14
CA GLN A 230 12.28 -7.17 3.04
C GLN A 230 11.94 -7.80 1.68
N LEU A 231 10.75 -7.52 1.14
CA LEU A 231 10.32 -8.02 -0.17
C LEU A 231 11.21 -7.46 -1.28
N ILE A 232 11.41 -6.14 -1.31
CA ILE A 232 12.26 -5.48 -2.31
C ILE A 232 13.70 -5.98 -2.22
N PHE A 233 14.25 -6.11 -1.01
CA PHE A 233 15.61 -6.61 -0.82
C PHE A 233 15.78 -8.05 -1.36
N GLY A 234 14.80 -8.93 -1.07
CA GLY A 234 14.82 -10.30 -1.57
C GLY A 234 14.67 -10.41 -3.09
N GLU A 235 13.81 -9.59 -3.67
CA GLU A 235 13.47 -9.63 -5.10
C GLU A 235 14.49 -8.88 -5.98
N SER A 236 15.11 -7.81 -5.46
CA SER A 236 15.95 -6.91 -6.26
C SER A 236 17.22 -7.55 -6.82
N SER A 237 17.67 -8.65 -6.25
CA SER A 237 18.81 -9.43 -6.77
C SER A 237 18.48 -10.15 -8.08
N GLU A 238 17.23 -10.60 -8.24
CA GLU A 238 16.74 -11.29 -9.42
C GLU A 238 15.26 -10.94 -9.66
N PRO A 239 14.99 -9.71 -10.13
CA PRO A 239 13.63 -9.22 -10.25
C PRO A 239 12.85 -10.00 -11.32
N SER A 240 11.60 -10.34 -11.00
CA SER A 240 10.72 -11.15 -11.84
C SER A 240 10.04 -10.35 -12.96
N GLY A 241 10.07 -9.02 -12.91
CA GLY A 241 9.44 -8.19 -13.93
C GLY A 241 9.72 -6.69 -13.77
N PRO A 242 9.24 -5.88 -14.72
CA PRO A 242 9.43 -4.43 -14.69
C PRO A 242 8.60 -3.73 -13.61
N VAL A 243 7.43 -4.30 -13.28
CA VAL A 243 6.50 -3.71 -12.30
C VAL A 243 6.01 -4.80 -11.35
N LEU A 244 6.21 -4.58 -10.07
CA LEU A 244 5.79 -5.49 -9.02
C LEU A 244 4.86 -4.76 -8.03
N TRP A 245 3.71 -5.38 -7.78
CA TRP A 245 2.67 -4.84 -6.93
C TRP A 245 2.71 -5.52 -5.56
N LEU A 246 3.13 -4.76 -4.55
CA LEU A 246 3.19 -5.22 -3.16
C LEU A 246 1.88 -4.85 -2.45
N ASN A 247 0.79 -5.47 -2.88
CA ASN A 247 -0.55 -5.23 -2.34
C ASN A 247 -0.69 -5.66 -0.86
N HIS A 248 -1.80 -5.31 -0.21
CA HIS A 248 -2.04 -5.63 1.20
C HIS A 248 -1.97 -7.12 1.51
N ASP A 249 -2.41 -8.00 0.61
CA ASP A 249 -2.29 -9.45 0.79
C ASP A 249 -0.83 -9.91 0.83
N ILE A 250 0.00 -9.38 -0.07
CA ILE A 250 1.43 -9.71 -0.14
C ILE A 250 2.15 -9.20 1.11
N VAL A 251 1.88 -7.96 1.51
CA VAL A 251 2.43 -7.38 2.75
C VAL A 251 1.98 -8.17 3.98
N ALA A 252 0.70 -8.52 4.06
CA ALA A 252 0.16 -9.29 5.18
C ALA A 252 0.80 -10.69 5.26
N ARG A 253 0.89 -11.42 4.16
CA ARG A 253 1.57 -12.73 4.12
C ARG A 253 3.04 -12.63 4.53
N ARG A 254 3.75 -11.59 4.07
CA ARG A 254 5.14 -11.37 4.47
C ARG A 254 5.29 -11.12 5.96
N LEU A 255 4.43 -10.30 6.54
CA LEU A 255 4.44 -10.01 7.98
C LEU A 255 4.10 -11.25 8.80
N ASN A 256 3.05 -11.98 8.42
CA ASN A 256 2.62 -13.19 9.10
C ASN A 256 3.67 -14.29 9.06
N SER A 257 4.37 -14.48 7.93
CA SER A 257 5.45 -15.46 7.82
C SER A 257 6.67 -15.15 8.70
N SER A 258 6.84 -13.88 9.07
CA SER A 258 7.90 -13.44 10.00
C SER A 258 7.52 -13.65 11.48
N HIS A 259 6.27 -14.00 11.75
CA HIS A 259 5.72 -14.26 13.08
C HIS A 259 4.90 -15.56 13.02
N PRO A 260 5.55 -16.72 12.76
CA PRO A 260 4.84 -17.98 12.67
C PRO A 260 4.10 -18.26 13.98
N HIS A 261 2.90 -18.81 13.85
CA HIS A 261 2.11 -19.21 15.00
C HIS A 261 2.95 -20.10 15.91
N SER A 262 3.08 -19.78 17.17
CA SER A 262 3.36 -20.82 18.16
C SER A 262 2.18 -21.78 18.06
N GLU A 263 2.42 -22.97 17.55
CA GLU A 263 1.43 -24.04 17.57
C GLU A 263 0.87 -24.10 19.00
N SER A 264 -0.42 -23.84 19.13
CA SER A 264 -1.13 -24.13 20.36
C SER A 264 -0.83 -25.60 20.65
N SER A 265 -0.03 -25.85 21.67
CA SER A 265 0.15 -27.16 22.23
C SER A 265 -1.20 -27.60 22.82
N ALA A 266 -2.04 -28.14 21.93
CA ALA A 266 -3.15 -28.95 22.40
C ALA A 266 -2.51 -30.13 23.17
N PRO A 267 -2.90 -30.36 24.43
CA PRO A 267 -2.39 -31.51 25.14
C PRO A 267 -2.72 -32.76 24.35
N PRO A 268 -1.81 -33.76 24.29
CA PRO A 268 -2.08 -35.02 23.61
C PRO A 268 -3.34 -35.63 24.21
N ILE A 269 -4.34 -35.86 23.36
CA ILE A 269 -5.51 -36.66 23.75
C ILE A 269 -4.96 -38.01 24.13
N ALA A 270 -5.03 -38.32 25.42
CA ALA A 270 -4.68 -39.63 25.94
C ALA A 270 -5.55 -40.67 25.20
N GLN A 271 -4.93 -41.46 24.39
CA GLN A 271 -5.52 -42.69 23.86
C GLN A 271 -5.69 -43.63 25.05
N GLY A 272 -6.88 -43.64 25.64
CA GLY A 272 -7.31 -44.65 26.57
C GLY A 272 -7.42 -45.98 25.84
N MET A 273 -6.50 -46.85 26.16
CA MET A 273 -6.67 -48.29 25.94
C MET A 273 -7.94 -48.72 26.66
N GLU A 274 -8.82 -49.42 25.97
CA GLU A 274 -9.50 -50.56 26.56
C GLU A 274 -10.03 -51.46 25.46
N SER A 275 -9.26 -52.52 25.27
CA SER A 275 -9.75 -53.79 24.72
C SER A 275 -10.50 -54.53 25.80
N SER A 276 -11.73 -54.89 25.60
CA SER A 276 -12.33 -56.01 26.29
C SER A 276 -13.23 -56.78 25.33
N HIS A 277 -12.77 -58.01 25.10
CA HIS A 277 -13.55 -59.11 24.56
C HIS A 277 -14.87 -59.29 25.32
N LEU A 278 -15.91 -59.63 24.60
CA LEU A 278 -16.89 -60.63 25.08
C LEU A 278 -17.55 -61.28 23.84
N GLU A 279 -17.26 -62.57 23.75
CA GLU A 279 -17.97 -63.56 22.95
C GLU A 279 -19.34 -63.89 23.55
N VAL A 280 -20.14 -64.56 22.71
CA VAL A 280 -21.21 -65.53 23.03
C VAL A 280 -22.64 -64.94 23.02
N ALA A 281 -23.49 -65.23 22.17
CA ALA A 281 -24.34 -66.37 21.80
C ALA A 281 -25.24 -66.00 20.61
#